data_dbdb9a88a0a27822a3fc11d25fe4e8c8
#
_entry.id   dbdb9a88a0a27822a3fc11d25fe4e8c8
#
_cell.length_a   1.000
_cell.length_b   1.000
_cell.length_c   1.000
_cell.angle_alpha   90.00
_cell.angle_beta   90.00
_cell.angle_gamma   90.00
#
_symmetry.space_group_name_H-M   'P 1'
#
loop_
_entity.id
_entity.type
_entity.pdbx_description
1 polymer ?
#
loop_
_entity_poly.entity_id
_entity_poly.type
_entity_poly.pdbx_seq_one_letter_code
_entity_poly.pdbx_strand_id
1 'polypeptide(L)'
;MNISILTFDGFNELDSFIALGILNRVKNKGWKVSIASPTKQVKSINGVVIERQASLESLSSADAVIVGSGIKTREVVADASIMAQLQLDPSRHVIGAQCSGALVLAKLGLLDDVPACTDITTLPWIKEVGVEVLNQAFFAKGNVATAGGCLASHYLAAWVIARLDSIEEAKNAIDYVAPVGENEEYVNRVVHNIAPYL
;
A
#
# COMPACT_ATOMS: atom_id res chain seq x y z
N MET A 1 12.11 -11.80 -3.47
CA MET A 1 11.35 -10.53 -3.58
C MET A 1 11.43 -9.77 -2.26
N ASN A 2 11.76 -8.48 -2.31
CA ASN A 2 11.79 -7.60 -1.16
C ASN A 2 10.61 -6.61 -1.25
N ILE A 3 9.72 -6.64 -0.27
CA ILE A 3 8.54 -5.78 -0.22
C ILE A 3 8.68 -4.85 0.98
N SER A 4 8.52 -3.57 0.76
CA SER A 4 8.55 -2.57 1.83
C SER A 4 7.18 -1.94 2.03
N ILE A 5 6.73 -1.88 3.28
CA ILE A 5 5.55 -1.13 3.67
C ILE A 5 6.04 0.13 4.37
N LEU A 6 5.93 1.28 3.68
CA LEU A 6 6.28 2.57 4.24
C LEU A 6 5.26 2.96 5.31
N THR A 7 5.76 3.15 6.50
CA THR A 7 4.97 3.50 7.69
C THR A 7 5.65 4.67 8.40
N PHE A 8 4.90 5.64 8.87
CA PHE A 8 5.42 6.83 9.54
C PHE A 8 4.63 7.13 10.81
N ASP A 9 5.11 8.06 11.60
CA ASP A 9 4.46 8.41 12.87
C ASP A 9 3.00 8.85 12.65
N GLY A 10 2.09 8.37 13.49
CA GLY A 10 0.64 8.54 13.30
C GLY A 10 0.02 7.58 12.27
N PHE A 11 0.67 6.47 11.95
CA PHE A 11 0.18 5.51 10.96
C PHE A 11 -1.13 4.81 11.38
N ASN A 12 -1.90 4.39 10.39
CA ASN A 12 -3.07 3.54 10.59
C ASN A 12 -2.65 2.06 10.58
N GLU A 13 -2.91 1.36 11.67
CA GLU A 13 -2.53 -0.05 11.85
C GLU A 13 -3.18 -0.96 10.81
N LEU A 14 -4.46 -0.76 10.51
CA LEU A 14 -5.18 -1.60 9.55
C LEU A 14 -4.53 -1.54 8.17
N ASP A 15 -4.19 -0.34 7.71
CA ASP A 15 -3.62 -0.13 6.39
C ASP A 15 -2.24 -0.79 6.23
N SER A 16 -1.44 -0.76 7.30
CA SER A 16 -0.10 -1.35 7.28
C SER A 16 -0.12 -2.86 7.60
N PHE A 17 -0.90 -3.28 8.60
CA PHE A 17 -0.80 -4.65 9.11
C PHE A 17 -1.63 -5.67 8.33
N ILE A 18 -2.75 -5.26 7.72
CA ILE A 18 -3.48 -6.14 6.78
C ILE A 18 -2.56 -6.49 5.61
N ALA A 19 -1.93 -5.48 4.99
CA ALA A 19 -0.99 -5.72 3.90
C ALA A 19 0.20 -6.58 4.35
N LEU A 20 0.81 -6.27 5.51
CA LEU A 20 1.90 -7.06 6.08
C LEU A 20 1.52 -8.53 6.28
N GLY A 21 0.33 -8.78 6.85
CA GLY A 21 -0.17 -10.12 7.13
C GLY A 21 -0.39 -10.94 5.87
N ILE A 22 -1.03 -10.35 4.84
CA ILE A 22 -1.33 -11.01 3.57
C ILE A 22 -0.04 -11.29 2.78
N LEU A 23 0.82 -10.30 2.62
CA LEU A 23 2.08 -10.44 1.87
C LEU A 23 3.02 -11.48 2.47
N ASN A 24 2.99 -11.68 3.79
CA ASN A 24 3.77 -12.72 4.44
C ASN A 24 3.21 -14.15 4.20
N ARG A 25 2.07 -14.32 3.54
CA ARG A 25 1.59 -15.68 3.16
C ARG A 25 2.44 -16.32 2.07
N VAL A 26 3.15 -15.52 1.27
CA VAL A 26 4.07 -16.02 0.21
C VAL A 26 5.55 -16.07 0.65
N LYS A 27 5.84 -15.99 1.94
CA LYS A 27 7.22 -16.04 2.49
C LYS A 27 7.99 -17.32 2.17
N ASN A 28 7.29 -18.44 1.96
CA ASN A 28 7.87 -19.73 1.56
C ASN A 28 8.57 -19.68 0.18
N LYS A 29 8.26 -18.64 -0.63
CA LYS A 29 8.93 -18.36 -1.90
C LYS A 29 10.13 -17.43 -1.78
N GLY A 30 10.64 -17.24 -0.56
CA GLY A 30 11.78 -16.34 -0.30
C GLY A 30 11.43 -14.86 -0.25
N TRP A 31 10.14 -14.52 -0.13
CA TRP A 31 9.71 -13.13 0.02
C TRP A 31 10.07 -12.60 1.41
N LYS A 32 10.58 -11.37 1.43
CA LYS A 32 10.85 -10.61 2.64
C LYS A 32 9.98 -9.37 2.64
N VAL A 33 9.04 -9.30 3.57
CA VAL A 33 8.16 -8.13 3.77
C VAL A 33 8.60 -7.40 5.03
N SER A 34 8.85 -6.10 4.92
CA SER A 34 9.41 -5.29 6.00
C SER A 34 8.66 -3.98 6.17
N ILE A 35 8.46 -3.56 7.41
CA ILE A 35 8.03 -2.20 7.72
C ILE A 35 9.25 -1.28 7.59
N ALA A 36 9.16 -0.32 6.67
CA ALA A 36 10.15 0.74 6.48
C ALA A 36 9.63 2.06 7.06
N SER A 37 10.47 2.81 7.76
CA SER A 37 10.06 4.10 8.31
C SER A 37 11.22 5.10 8.40
N PRO A 38 10.92 6.42 8.45
CA PRO A 38 11.92 7.47 8.58
C PRO A 38 12.72 7.35 9.89
N THR A 39 12.04 6.97 10.97
CA THR A 39 12.61 6.88 12.32
C THR A 39 12.71 5.43 12.79
N LYS A 40 13.59 5.18 13.79
CA LYS A 40 13.76 3.83 14.34
C LYS A 40 12.48 3.26 14.94
N GLN A 41 11.65 4.12 15.53
CA GLN A 41 10.35 3.77 16.09
C GLN A 41 9.30 4.72 15.54
N VAL A 42 8.10 4.21 15.31
CA VAL A 42 6.92 4.98 14.94
C VAL A 42 5.74 4.57 15.82
N LYS A 43 4.89 5.54 16.13
CA LYS A 43 3.69 5.35 16.93
C LYS A 43 2.45 5.49 16.04
N SER A 44 1.52 4.55 16.15
CA SER A 44 0.27 4.56 15.41
C SER A 44 -0.74 5.58 15.94
N ILE A 45 -1.86 5.73 15.22
CA ILE A 45 -3.00 6.56 15.66
C ILE A 45 -3.60 6.07 16.98
N ASN A 46 -3.55 4.76 17.26
CA ASN A 46 -4.10 4.17 18.48
C ASN A 46 -3.02 3.93 19.56
N GLY A 47 -1.80 4.44 19.37
CA GLY A 47 -0.74 4.40 20.37
C GLY A 47 0.18 3.19 20.34
N VAL A 48 0.03 2.28 19.36
CA VAL A 48 0.95 1.14 19.18
C VAL A 48 2.30 1.65 18.71
N VAL A 49 3.36 1.28 19.42
CA VAL A 49 4.74 1.60 19.04
C VAL A 49 5.37 0.39 18.37
N ILE A 50 5.94 0.58 17.19
CA ILE A 50 6.67 -0.44 16.47
C ILE A 50 8.08 0.02 16.14
N GLU A 51 9.02 -0.92 16.08
CA GLU A 51 10.34 -0.70 15.53
C GLU A 51 10.33 -0.95 14.02
N ARG A 52 10.99 -0.07 13.25
CA ARG A 52 11.20 -0.32 11.83
C ARG A 52 12.07 -1.55 11.61
N GLN A 53 11.75 -2.30 10.57
CA GLN A 53 12.53 -3.45 10.12
C GLN A 53 13.51 -3.06 9.01
N ALA A 54 13.26 -1.91 8.35
CA ALA A 54 14.09 -1.36 7.29
C ALA A 54 14.08 0.18 7.32
N SER A 55 15.11 0.81 6.79
CA SER A 55 15.18 2.27 6.62
C SER A 55 14.58 2.69 5.27
N LEU A 56 14.39 4.01 5.05
CA LEU A 56 13.87 4.53 3.78
C LEU A 56 14.81 4.26 2.61
N GLU A 57 16.13 4.19 2.83
CA GLU A 57 17.10 3.89 1.78
C GLU A 57 16.86 2.52 1.15
N SER A 58 16.29 1.58 1.91
CA SER A 58 15.97 0.24 1.40
C SER A 58 14.86 0.22 0.34
N LEU A 59 14.04 1.27 0.25
CA LEU A 59 12.96 1.38 -0.73
C LEU A 59 13.48 1.33 -2.16
N SER A 60 14.66 1.91 -2.42
CA SER A 60 15.27 1.93 -3.76
C SER A 60 15.64 0.55 -4.32
N SER A 61 15.78 -0.46 -3.44
CA SER A 61 16.11 -1.85 -3.80
C SER A 61 14.93 -2.82 -3.61
N ALA A 62 13.76 -2.32 -3.26
CA ALA A 62 12.56 -3.15 -3.12
C ALA A 62 11.98 -3.54 -4.49
N ASP A 63 11.37 -4.71 -4.59
CA ASP A 63 10.59 -5.11 -5.76
C ASP A 63 9.19 -4.46 -5.74
N ALA A 64 8.64 -4.24 -4.53
CA ALA A 64 7.42 -3.45 -4.35
C ALA A 64 7.48 -2.57 -3.12
N VAL A 65 6.77 -1.44 -3.20
CA VAL A 65 6.57 -0.52 -2.07
C VAL A 65 5.09 -0.22 -1.90
N ILE A 66 4.57 -0.43 -0.68
CA ILE A 66 3.24 0.02 -0.29
C ILE A 66 3.39 1.20 0.65
N VAL A 67 2.82 2.33 0.28
CA VAL A 67 2.75 3.52 1.13
C VAL A 67 1.51 3.41 2.01
N GLY A 68 1.71 3.23 3.32
CA GLY A 68 0.66 3.22 4.32
C GLY A 68 0.03 4.59 4.53
N SER A 69 -1.03 4.64 5.30
CA SER A 69 -1.72 5.87 5.65
C SER A 69 -1.48 6.32 7.08
N GLY A 70 -1.90 7.52 7.42
CA GLY A 70 -1.86 8.02 8.79
C GLY A 70 -2.35 9.45 8.92
N ILE A 71 -2.59 9.86 10.17
CA ILE A 71 -3.08 11.21 10.48
C ILE A 71 -2.04 12.30 10.20
N LYS A 72 -0.76 11.92 10.11
CA LYS A 72 0.35 12.85 9.83
C LYS A 72 0.79 12.84 8.35
N THR A 73 0.02 12.25 7.44
CA THR A 73 0.40 12.19 6.02
C THR A 73 0.68 13.59 5.44
N ARG A 74 -0.08 14.62 5.82
CA ARG A 74 0.16 16.00 5.36
C ARG A 74 1.48 16.58 5.88
N GLU A 75 1.90 16.21 7.08
CA GLU A 75 3.20 16.59 7.63
C GLU A 75 4.33 15.87 6.87
N VAL A 76 4.14 14.57 6.59
CA VAL A 76 5.10 13.75 5.82
C VAL A 76 5.35 14.34 4.43
N VAL A 77 4.31 14.72 3.70
CA VAL A 77 4.47 15.28 2.34
C VAL A 77 5.01 16.72 2.36
N ALA A 78 4.96 17.40 3.50
CA ALA A 78 5.58 18.72 3.70
C ALA A 78 7.04 18.62 4.14
N ASP A 79 7.49 17.45 4.59
CA ASP A 79 8.88 17.21 5.01
C ASP A 79 9.76 16.85 3.80
N ALA A 80 10.49 17.85 3.30
CA ALA A 80 11.37 17.67 2.15
C ALA A 80 12.47 16.60 2.38
N SER A 81 12.88 16.38 3.62
CA SER A 81 13.92 15.39 3.95
C SER A 81 13.40 13.95 3.84
N ILE A 82 12.14 13.72 4.20
CA ILE A 82 11.48 12.43 4.01
C ILE A 82 11.20 12.23 2.52
N MET A 83 10.56 13.19 1.87
CA MET A 83 10.16 13.07 0.45
C MET A 83 11.35 12.83 -0.47
N ALA A 84 12.51 13.47 -0.23
CA ALA A 84 13.72 13.25 -1.02
C ALA A 84 14.28 11.83 -0.95
N GLN A 85 13.96 11.08 0.11
CA GLN A 85 14.37 9.68 0.28
C GLN A 85 13.43 8.68 -0.41
N LEU A 86 12.22 9.12 -0.80
CA LEU A 86 11.21 8.27 -1.44
C LEU A 86 11.48 8.18 -2.96
N GLN A 87 12.55 7.51 -3.34
CA GLN A 87 12.92 7.32 -4.74
C GLN A 87 12.16 6.13 -5.33
N LEU A 88 10.88 6.36 -5.66
CA LEU A 88 9.99 5.36 -6.24
C LEU A 88 9.92 5.53 -7.76
N ASP A 89 10.20 4.45 -8.48
CA ASP A 89 10.20 4.43 -9.96
C ASP A 89 9.28 3.30 -10.46
N PRO A 90 8.14 3.62 -11.10
CA PRO A 90 7.20 2.62 -11.61
C PRO A 90 7.79 1.71 -12.71
N SER A 91 8.92 2.08 -13.32
CA SER A 91 9.59 1.21 -14.28
C SER A 91 10.32 0.03 -13.62
N ARG A 92 10.58 0.14 -12.31
CA ARG A 92 11.36 -0.82 -11.52
C ARG A 92 10.56 -1.43 -10.35
N HIS A 93 9.64 -0.67 -9.79
CA HIS A 93 8.89 -1.04 -8.60
C HIS A 93 7.42 -1.25 -8.91
N VAL A 94 6.80 -2.22 -8.25
CA VAL A 94 5.35 -2.26 -8.07
C VAL A 94 5.02 -1.34 -6.90
N ILE A 95 4.23 -0.29 -7.13
CA ILE A 95 3.98 0.76 -6.15
C ILE A 95 2.50 0.79 -5.80
N GLY A 96 2.20 0.71 -4.52
CA GLY A 96 0.85 0.83 -4.01
C GLY A 96 0.72 1.92 -2.96
N ALA A 97 -0.46 2.50 -2.82
CA ALA A 97 -0.78 3.36 -1.69
C ALA A 97 -2.15 3.05 -1.11
N GLN A 98 -2.24 3.11 0.20
CA GLN A 98 -3.48 2.90 0.94
C GLN A 98 -3.98 4.22 1.52
N CYS A 99 -5.27 4.51 1.35
CA CYS A 99 -5.93 5.69 1.91
C CYS A 99 -5.12 6.99 1.69
N SER A 100 -4.70 7.67 2.76
CA SER A 100 -3.94 8.91 2.66
C SER A 100 -2.53 8.74 2.09
N GLY A 101 -2.00 7.52 1.99
CA GLY A 101 -0.77 7.24 1.26
C GLY A 101 -0.81 7.67 -0.21
N ALA A 102 -2.00 7.75 -0.81
CA ALA A 102 -2.19 8.28 -2.15
C ALA A 102 -1.71 9.74 -2.29
N LEU A 103 -1.78 10.55 -1.23
CA LEU A 103 -1.25 11.91 -1.24
C LEU A 103 0.28 11.94 -1.37
N VAL A 104 0.97 10.95 -0.80
CA VAL A 104 2.43 10.81 -0.97
C VAL A 104 2.76 10.52 -2.43
N LEU A 105 2.04 9.57 -3.06
CA LEU A 105 2.24 9.27 -4.49
C LEU A 105 1.92 10.48 -5.38
N ALA A 106 0.86 11.22 -5.10
CA ALA A 106 0.51 12.45 -5.83
C ALA A 106 1.63 13.49 -5.74
N LYS A 107 2.19 13.70 -4.54
CA LYS A 107 3.30 14.66 -4.34
C LYS A 107 4.63 14.21 -4.97
N LEU A 108 4.79 12.92 -5.25
CA LEU A 108 5.92 12.38 -6.02
C LEU A 108 5.68 12.43 -7.55
N GLY A 109 4.52 12.94 -8.03
CA GLY A 109 4.16 12.97 -9.45
C GLY A 109 3.74 11.61 -10.02
N LEU A 110 3.53 10.60 -9.17
CA LEU A 110 3.20 9.24 -9.60
C LEU A 110 1.72 9.06 -9.95
N LEU A 111 0.90 10.08 -9.71
CA LEU A 111 -0.53 10.09 -10.01
C LEU A 111 -0.92 11.18 -11.03
N ASP A 112 0.03 11.78 -11.77
CA ASP A 112 -0.27 12.87 -12.70
C ASP A 112 -1.30 12.46 -13.77
N ASP A 113 -1.21 11.22 -14.27
CA ASP A 113 -2.16 10.65 -15.25
C ASP A 113 -2.87 9.39 -14.72
N VAL A 114 -2.89 9.21 -13.40
CA VAL A 114 -3.45 8.02 -12.73
C VAL A 114 -4.49 8.48 -11.71
N PRO A 115 -5.79 8.19 -11.91
CA PRO A 115 -6.79 8.49 -10.90
C PRO A 115 -6.56 7.67 -9.64
N ALA A 116 -7.00 8.19 -8.50
CA ALA A 116 -6.76 7.59 -7.20
C ALA A 116 -8.02 7.08 -6.52
N CYS A 117 -7.88 5.99 -5.77
CA CYS A 117 -8.80 5.56 -4.74
C CYS A 117 -8.24 5.97 -3.38
N THR A 118 -9.06 6.54 -2.52
CA THR A 118 -8.66 6.97 -1.19
C THR A 118 -9.85 6.95 -0.22
N ASP A 119 -9.61 7.22 1.05
CA ASP A 119 -10.68 7.34 2.05
C ASP A 119 -11.39 8.71 1.97
N ILE A 120 -12.55 8.80 2.63
CA ILE A 120 -13.40 9.99 2.59
C ILE A 120 -12.72 11.22 3.20
N THR A 121 -11.84 11.05 4.18
CA THR A 121 -11.12 12.14 4.84
C THR A 121 -10.03 12.71 3.94
N THR A 122 -9.34 11.84 3.21
CA THR A 122 -8.24 12.20 2.31
C THR A 122 -8.73 12.72 0.95
N LEU A 123 -9.93 12.36 0.53
CA LEU A 123 -10.49 12.75 -0.77
C LEU A 123 -10.31 14.25 -1.10
N PRO A 124 -10.64 15.21 -0.20
CA PRO A 124 -10.42 16.62 -0.50
C PRO A 124 -8.94 16.98 -0.71
N TRP A 125 -8.01 16.31 -0.01
CA TRP A 125 -6.57 16.57 -0.15
C TRP A 125 -6.02 16.12 -1.52
N ILE A 126 -6.53 14.99 -2.03
CA ILE A 126 -6.15 14.46 -3.35
C ILE A 126 -6.71 15.36 -4.45
N LYS A 127 -7.95 15.84 -4.32
CA LYS A 127 -8.53 16.80 -5.26
C LYS A 127 -7.80 18.15 -5.27
N GLU A 128 -7.36 18.62 -4.10
CA GLU A 128 -6.60 19.87 -3.96
C GLU A 128 -5.27 19.84 -4.75
N VAL A 129 -4.65 18.68 -4.90
CA VAL A 129 -3.43 18.50 -5.68
C VAL A 129 -3.70 18.12 -7.15
N GLY A 130 -4.96 18.19 -7.62
CA GLY A 130 -5.34 18.04 -9.01
C GLY A 130 -5.54 16.62 -9.50
N VAL A 131 -5.52 15.61 -8.61
CA VAL A 131 -5.72 14.20 -8.96
C VAL A 131 -7.21 13.85 -8.94
N GLU A 132 -7.68 13.16 -9.98
CA GLU A 132 -9.03 12.60 -10.02
C GLU A 132 -9.21 11.52 -8.96
N VAL A 133 -10.33 11.58 -8.21
CA VAL A 133 -10.66 10.56 -7.19
C VAL A 133 -11.85 9.74 -7.64
N LEU A 134 -11.65 8.43 -7.72
CA LEU A 134 -12.67 7.45 -8.08
C LEU A 134 -13.47 7.01 -6.86
N ASN A 135 -14.76 6.78 -7.05
CA ASN A 135 -15.63 6.20 -6.00
C ASN A 135 -15.62 4.66 -6.11
N GLN A 136 -14.46 4.07 -5.86
CA GLN A 136 -14.27 2.60 -5.83
C GLN A 136 -13.14 2.23 -4.86
N ALA A 137 -13.08 0.95 -4.49
CA ALA A 137 -12.16 0.50 -3.46
C ALA A 137 -10.70 0.37 -3.93
N PHE A 138 -10.49 0.12 -5.22
CA PHE A 138 -9.17 -0.14 -5.79
C PHE A 138 -9.09 0.31 -7.25
N PHE A 139 -7.94 0.84 -7.63
CA PHE A 139 -7.58 1.15 -9.02
C PHE A 139 -6.08 0.99 -9.22
N ALA A 140 -5.68 0.50 -10.41
CA ALA A 140 -4.28 0.51 -10.81
C ALA A 140 -4.12 0.88 -12.29
N LYS A 141 -2.98 1.48 -12.62
CA LYS A 141 -2.53 1.73 -13.99
C LYS A 141 -1.04 1.39 -14.08
N GLY A 142 -0.69 0.40 -14.89
CA GLY A 142 0.68 -0.11 -14.96
C GLY A 142 1.15 -0.66 -13.60
N ASN A 143 2.23 -0.13 -13.08
CA ASN A 143 2.81 -0.54 -11.79
C ASN A 143 2.42 0.38 -10.61
N VAL A 144 1.44 1.25 -10.78
CA VAL A 144 0.95 2.14 -9.72
C VAL A 144 -0.48 1.82 -9.37
N ALA A 145 -0.76 1.62 -8.08
CA ALA A 145 -2.10 1.32 -7.57
C ALA A 145 -2.44 2.15 -6.34
N THR A 146 -3.73 2.40 -6.15
CA THR A 146 -4.26 3.01 -4.94
C THR A 146 -5.50 2.26 -4.46
N ALA A 147 -5.67 2.20 -3.13
CA ALA A 147 -6.84 1.60 -2.51
C ALA A 147 -7.43 2.54 -1.45
N GLY A 148 -8.76 2.60 -1.37
CA GLY A 148 -9.50 3.49 -0.48
C GLY A 148 -10.40 2.75 0.49
N GLY A 149 -10.32 3.16 1.78
CA GLY A 149 -10.95 2.47 2.91
C GLY A 149 -10.03 1.36 3.47
N CYS A 150 -9.83 1.35 4.78
CA CYS A 150 -8.79 0.53 5.43
C CYS A 150 -8.86 -0.96 5.07
N LEU A 151 -10.07 -1.51 4.94
CA LEU A 151 -10.24 -2.91 4.57
C LEU A 151 -9.86 -3.20 3.10
N ALA A 152 -9.78 -2.16 2.23
CA ALA A 152 -9.30 -2.34 0.86
C ALA A 152 -7.79 -2.68 0.76
N SER A 153 -7.06 -2.65 1.88
CA SER A 153 -5.67 -3.11 1.97
C SER A 153 -5.48 -4.55 1.47
N HIS A 154 -6.51 -5.39 1.55
CA HIS A 154 -6.44 -6.75 1.03
C HIS A 154 -6.43 -6.80 -0.51
N TYR A 155 -7.12 -5.87 -1.21
CA TYR A 155 -7.03 -5.76 -2.67
C TYR A 155 -5.63 -5.34 -3.10
N LEU A 156 -5.08 -4.32 -2.41
CA LEU A 156 -3.74 -3.83 -2.71
C LEU A 156 -2.66 -4.90 -2.50
N ALA A 157 -2.71 -5.63 -1.37
CA ALA A 157 -1.78 -6.71 -1.09
C ALA A 157 -1.90 -7.86 -2.10
N ALA A 158 -3.12 -8.27 -2.44
CA ALA A 158 -3.38 -9.31 -3.43
C ALA A 158 -2.90 -8.89 -4.83
N TRP A 159 -3.12 -7.63 -5.23
CA TRP A 159 -2.62 -7.10 -6.49
C TRP A 159 -1.08 -7.13 -6.55
N VAL A 160 -0.39 -6.73 -5.48
CA VAL A 160 1.07 -6.82 -5.41
C VAL A 160 1.55 -8.27 -5.59
N ILE A 161 0.89 -9.25 -4.93
CA ILE A 161 1.21 -10.67 -5.11
C ILE A 161 0.99 -11.09 -6.56
N ALA A 162 -0.16 -10.75 -7.15
CA ALA A 162 -0.49 -11.12 -8.52
C ALA A 162 0.48 -10.52 -9.55
N ARG A 163 0.95 -9.28 -9.32
CA ARG A 163 1.93 -8.59 -10.17
C ARG A 163 3.33 -9.16 -10.09
N LEU A 164 3.76 -9.62 -8.92
CA LEU A 164 5.11 -10.10 -8.68
C LEU A 164 5.25 -11.63 -8.82
N ASP A 165 4.16 -12.37 -8.70
CA ASP A 165 4.14 -13.83 -8.81
C ASP A 165 2.99 -14.29 -9.71
N SER A 166 1.79 -14.49 -9.15
CA SER A 166 0.63 -14.95 -9.91
C SER A 166 -0.68 -14.65 -9.20
N ILE A 167 -1.75 -14.63 -9.98
CA ILE A 167 -3.12 -14.51 -9.45
C ILE A 167 -3.50 -15.70 -8.54
N GLU A 168 -2.97 -16.88 -8.78
CA GLU A 168 -3.24 -18.06 -7.95
C GLU A 168 -2.61 -17.92 -6.57
N GLU A 169 -1.39 -17.39 -6.47
CA GLU A 169 -0.78 -17.09 -5.16
C GLU A 169 -1.54 -15.97 -4.42
N ALA A 170 -2.06 -14.99 -5.13
CA ALA A 170 -2.91 -13.97 -4.53
C ALA A 170 -4.20 -14.58 -3.96
N LYS A 171 -4.86 -15.50 -4.72
CA LYS A 171 -6.03 -16.24 -4.24
C LYS A 171 -5.71 -17.06 -2.99
N ASN A 172 -4.61 -17.82 -3.00
CA ASN A 172 -4.18 -18.63 -1.86
C ASN A 172 -3.92 -17.78 -0.61
N ALA A 173 -3.29 -16.60 -0.79
CA ALA A 173 -3.04 -15.69 0.32
C ALA A 173 -4.33 -15.10 0.91
N ILE A 174 -5.31 -14.78 0.07
CA ILE A 174 -6.61 -14.27 0.51
C ILE A 174 -7.45 -15.38 1.16
N ASP A 175 -7.49 -16.57 0.56
CA ASP A 175 -8.18 -17.73 1.13
C ASP A 175 -7.75 -18.02 2.57
N TYR A 176 -6.45 -17.92 2.83
CA TYR A 176 -5.89 -18.14 4.17
C TYR A 176 -6.37 -17.12 5.21
N VAL A 177 -6.57 -15.86 4.82
CA VAL A 177 -6.92 -14.77 5.76
C VAL A 177 -8.42 -14.47 5.81
N ALA A 178 -9.18 -15.03 4.90
CA ALA A 178 -10.63 -14.84 4.83
C ALA A 178 -11.33 -15.43 6.07
N PRO A 179 -12.48 -14.89 6.48
CA PRO A 179 -13.29 -15.48 7.53
C PRO A 179 -13.69 -16.92 7.19
N VAL A 180 -13.67 -17.80 8.20
CA VAL A 180 -14.04 -19.21 8.02
C VAL A 180 -15.47 -19.31 7.50
N GLY A 181 -15.64 -20.03 6.39
CA GLY A 181 -16.93 -20.20 5.71
C GLY A 181 -17.25 -19.13 4.66
N GLU A 182 -16.41 -18.10 4.50
CA GLU A 182 -16.59 -17.02 3.53
C GLU A 182 -15.44 -16.95 2.50
N ASN A 183 -14.53 -17.91 2.52
CA ASN A 183 -13.30 -17.92 1.72
C ASN A 183 -13.56 -17.67 0.23
N GLU A 184 -14.49 -18.42 -0.37
CA GLU A 184 -14.81 -18.31 -1.79
C GLU A 184 -15.33 -16.90 -2.16
N GLU A 185 -16.20 -16.32 -1.33
CA GLU A 185 -16.73 -14.99 -1.55
C GLU A 185 -15.61 -13.94 -1.50
N TYR A 186 -14.72 -14.01 -0.49
CA TYR A 186 -13.60 -13.08 -0.35
C TYR A 186 -12.61 -13.19 -1.51
N VAL A 187 -12.25 -14.42 -1.92
CA VAL A 187 -11.38 -14.66 -3.07
C VAL A 187 -12.00 -14.11 -4.35
N ASN A 188 -13.27 -14.41 -4.62
CA ASN A 188 -13.97 -13.93 -5.81
C ASN A 188 -14.07 -12.41 -5.84
N ARG A 189 -14.36 -11.77 -4.70
CA ARG A 189 -14.40 -10.31 -4.55
C ARG A 189 -13.06 -9.67 -4.84
N VAL A 190 -11.97 -10.24 -4.31
CA VAL A 190 -10.61 -9.75 -4.58
C VAL A 190 -10.27 -9.88 -6.06
N VAL A 191 -10.47 -11.05 -6.65
CA VAL A 191 -10.21 -11.28 -8.08
C VAL A 191 -11.00 -10.30 -8.96
N HIS A 192 -12.28 -10.10 -8.67
CA HIS A 192 -13.12 -9.14 -9.40
C HIS A 192 -12.54 -7.72 -9.38
N ASN A 193 -11.99 -7.29 -8.25
CA ASN A 193 -11.45 -5.94 -8.09
C ASN A 193 -10.06 -5.76 -8.72
N ILE A 194 -9.21 -6.79 -8.75
CA ILE A 194 -7.82 -6.63 -9.20
C ILE A 194 -7.56 -7.13 -10.63
N ALA A 195 -8.30 -8.14 -11.11
CA ALA A 195 -8.03 -8.75 -12.43
C ALA A 195 -8.06 -7.78 -13.62
N PRO A 196 -8.91 -6.73 -13.65
CA PRO A 196 -8.87 -5.74 -14.73
C PRO A 196 -7.56 -4.96 -14.84
N TYR A 197 -6.70 -5.04 -13.84
CA TYR A 197 -5.46 -4.26 -13.70
C TYR A 197 -4.18 -5.11 -13.66
N LEU A 198 -4.24 -6.36 -14.10
CA LEU A 198 -3.09 -7.28 -14.14
C LEU A 198 -2.39 -7.33 -15.49
#